data_f45341aecb7cabba9ee2c87977f93390
#
_entry.id   f45341aecb7cabba9ee2c87977f93390
#
_cell.length_a   1.000
_cell.length_b   1.000
_cell.length_c   1.000
_cell.angle_alpha   90.00
_cell.angle_beta   90.00
_cell.angle_gamma   90.00
#
_symmetry.space_group_name_H-M   'P 1'
#
loop_
_entity.id
_entity.type
_entity.pdbx_description
1 polymer ?
#
loop_
_entity_poly.entity_id
_entity_poly.type
_entity_poly.pdbx_seq_one_letter_code
_entity_poly.pdbx_strand_id
1 'polypeptide(L)'
;MSDSKKVLYINACARGASRTDKLARTVLSDIGCDYVERKLYDMELSPLTEERLLKRTELIEKRLFSDDMFELAREFADADIIVIAAPFWDLSFPAILKLYIENIYITGIVSEYTENGMPHGLCKAEKLYYVTTAGGPYNQDFSYGYIKSLAMDFFGIKDTELVMQEMLDV
;
A
#
# COMPACT_ATOMS: atom_id res chain seq x y z
N MET A 1 -18.49 11.99 19.83
CA MET A 1 -17.82 10.68 19.75
C MET A 1 -16.69 10.88 18.76
N SER A 2 -15.44 10.73 19.19
CA SER A 2 -14.28 10.79 18.28
C SER A 2 -14.42 9.60 17.34
N ASP A 3 -14.66 9.83 16.04
CA ASP A 3 -14.55 8.77 15.05
C ASP A 3 -13.14 8.20 15.15
N SER A 4 -13.02 6.91 15.48
CA SER A 4 -11.73 6.25 15.52
C SER A 4 -11.17 6.21 14.10
N LYS A 5 -9.92 6.66 13.92
CA LYS A 5 -9.26 6.63 12.60
C LYS A 5 -9.19 5.19 12.08
N LYS A 6 -9.46 5.04 10.80
CA LYS A 6 -9.31 3.77 10.08
C LYS A 6 -7.85 3.57 9.71
N VAL A 7 -7.17 2.67 10.39
CA VAL A 7 -5.77 2.33 10.11
C VAL A 7 -5.72 1.04 9.29
N LEU A 8 -5.08 1.10 8.12
CA LEU A 8 -4.85 -0.07 7.27
C LEU A 8 -3.37 -0.48 7.35
N TYR A 9 -3.12 -1.71 7.81
CA TYR A 9 -1.81 -2.31 7.87
C TYR A 9 -1.61 -3.30 6.73
N ILE A 10 -0.73 -3.00 5.79
CA ILE A 10 -0.37 -3.83 4.64
C ILE A 10 0.94 -4.53 4.96
N ASN A 11 0.86 -5.83 5.24
CA ASN A 11 1.98 -6.64 5.66
C ASN A 11 2.51 -7.51 4.50
N ALA A 12 3.64 -7.11 3.92
CA ALA A 12 4.34 -7.83 2.85
C ALA A 12 5.51 -8.68 3.39
N CYS A 13 5.47 -9.08 4.66
CA CYS A 13 6.50 -9.89 5.29
C CYS A 13 6.19 -11.38 5.15
N ALA A 14 7.05 -12.13 4.45
CA ALA A 14 6.88 -13.56 4.21
C ALA A 14 7.12 -14.44 5.46
N ARG A 15 7.95 -13.96 6.40
CA ARG A 15 8.38 -14.74 7.57
C ARG A 15 7.55 -14.40 8.79
N GLY A 16 7.11 -15.41 9.56
CA GLY A 16 6.38 -15.18 10.81
C GLY A 16 7.18 -14.43 11.88
N ALA A 17 8.52 -14.56 11.88
CA ALA A 17 9.41 -13.83 12.78
C ALA A 17 10.13 -12.66 12.06
N SER A 18 9.42 -11.92 11.22
CA SER A 18 9.98 -10.80 10.47
C SER A 18 10.39 -9.63 11.38
N ARG A 19 11.62 -9.15 11.20
CA ARG A 19 12.11 -7.92 11.85
C ARG A 19 11.30 -6.69 11.38
N THR A 20 10.94 -6.67 10.10
CA THR A 20 10.14 -5.58 9.51
C THR A 20 8.73 -5.54 10.10
N ASP A 21 8.08 -6.70 10.26
CA ASP A 21 6.76 -6.78 10.92
C ASP A 21 6.82 -6.30 12.37
N LYS A 22 7.86 -6.71 13.12
CA LYS A 22 8.06 -6.23 14.50
C LYS A 22 8.21 -4.71 14.58
N LEU A 23 8.99 -4.13 13.67
CA LEU A 23 9.18 -2.68 13.60
C LEU A 23 7.86 -1.97 13.24
N ALA A 24 7.09 -2.51 12.30
CA ALA A 24 5.79 -1.97 11.93
C ALA A 24 4.78 -2.01 13.08
N ARG A 25 4.79 -3.08 13.88
CA ARG A 25 3.92 -3.16 15.08
C ARG A 25 4.28 -2.13 16.15
N THR A 26 5.53 -1.69 16.23
CA THR A 26 5.91 -0.54 17.07
C THR A 26 5.25 0.74 16.56
N VAL A 27 5.30 1.00 15.24
CA VAL A 27 4.62 2.15 14.62
C VAL A 27 3.11 2.11 14.86
N LEU A 28 2.47 0.94 14.71
CA LEU A 28 1.04 0.75 14.95
C LEU A 28 0.68 1.01 16.43
N SER A 29 1.54 0.57 17.36
CA SER A 29 1.37 0.84 18.78
C SER A 29 1.47 2.33 19.11
N ASP A 30 2.37 3.06 18.45
CA ASP A 30 2.55 4.50 18.63
C ASP A 30 1.36 5.29 18.04
N ILE A 31 0.76 4.81 16.96
CA ILE A 31 -0.49 5.36 16.40
C ILE A 31 -1.64 5.19 17.41
N GLY A 32 -1.68 4.08 18.15
CA GLY A 32 -2.60 3.86 19.26
C GLY A 32 -4.08 3.67 18.85
N CYS A 33 -4.35 3.27 17.60
CA CYS A 33 -5.68 2.99 17.08
C CYS A 33 -5.81 1.52 16.71
N ASP A 34 -7.05 1.01 16.70
CA ASP A 34 -7.34 -0.29 16.08
C ASP A 34 -7.02 -0.25 14.58
N TYR A 35 -6.57 -1.37 14.04
CA TYR A 35 -6.20 -1.47 12.63
C TYR A 35 -6.71 -2.75 11.98
N VAL A 36 -6.90 -2.69 10.67
CA VAL A 36 -7.13 -3.87 9.83
C VAL A 36 -5.79 -4.29 9.22
N GLU A 37 -5.39 -5.55 9.42
CA GLU A 37 -4.19 -6.11 8.81
C GLU A 37 -4.53 -6.88 7.54
N ARG A 38 -3.84 -6.56 6.44
CA ARG A 38 -3.80 -7.34 5.20
C ARG A 38 -2.44 -8.00 5.07
N LYS A 39 -2.36 -9.26 5.49
CA LYS A 39 -1.16 -10.06 5.38
C LYS A 39 -1.10 -10.68 3.99
N LEU A 40 -0.32 -10.07 3.10
CA LEU A 40 -0.39 -10.31 1.66
C LEU A 40 -0.07 -11.76 1.26
N TYR A 41 0.79 -12.44 2.02
CA TYR A 41 1.12 -13.86 1.77
C TYR A 41 0.00 -14.84 2.15
N ASP A 42 -0.96 -14.41 2.94
CA ASP A 42 -2.12 -15.22 3.34
C ASP A 42 -3.35 -14.90 2.44
N MET A 43 -3.20 -14.02 1.45
CA MET A 43 -4.26 -13.58 0.54
C MET A 43 -4.13 -14.25 -0.84
N GLU A 44 -5.27 -14.50 -1.48
CA GLU A 44 -5.34 -14.97 -2.87
C GLU A 44 -5.22 -13.79 -3.85
N LEU A 45 -4.03 -13.17 -3.91
CA LEU A 45 -3.77 -12.12 -4.89
C LEU A 45 -3.46 -12.74 -6.25
N SER A 46 -4.13 -12.26 -7.28
CA SER A 46 -3.93 -12.74 -8.66
C SER A 46 -3.32 -11.66 -9.55
N PRO A 47 -2.38 -12.02 -10.44
CA PRO A 47 -1.87 -11.08 -11.42
C PRO A 47 -2.96 -10.59 -12.39
N LEU A 48 -2.74 -9.45 -13.00
CA LEU A 48 -3.62 -8.90 -14.01
C LEU A 48 -3.39 -9.62 -15.35
N THR A 49 -4.17 -10.68 -15.56
CA THR A 49 -4.26 -11.36 -16.87
C THR A 49 -5.11 -10.54 -17.85
N GLU A 50 -5.07 -10.88 -19.14
CA GLU A 50 -5.91 -10.23 -20.15
C GLU A 50 -7.39 -10.28 -19.76
N GLU A 51 -7.90 -11.44 -19.33
CA GLU A 51 -9.28 -11.62 -18.89
C GLU A 51 -9.62 -10.67 -17.72
N ARG A 52 -8.75 -10.59 -16.72
CA ARG A 52 -8.94 -9.70 -15.57
C ARG A 52 -8.89 -8.24 -15.95
N LEU A 53 -8.02 -7.87 -16.89
CA LEU A 53 -7.92 -6.49 -17.41
C LEU A 53 -9.18 -6.10 -18.17
N LEU A 54 -9.70 -6.97 -19.03
CA LEU A 54 -10.96 -6.75 -19.76
C LEU A 54 -12.14 -6.57 -18.79
N LYS A 55 -12.28 -7.48 -17.82
CA LYS A 55 -13.32 -7.36 -16.78
C LYS A 55 -13.18 -6.05 -16.00
N ARG A 56 -11.96 -5.71 -15.59
CA ARG A 56 -11.69 -4.46 -14.84
C ARG A 56 -12.09 -3.23 -15.63
N THR A 57 -11.72 -3.19 -16.93
CA THR A 57 -12.07 -2.07 -17.82
C THR A 57 -13.58 -1.94 -17.97
N GLU A 58 -14.30 -3.03 -18.22
CA GLU A 58 -15.76 -3.04 -18.32
C GLU A 58 -16.44 -2.50 -17.05
N LEU A 59 -15.98 -2.94 -15.88
CA LEU A 59 -16.52 -2.49 -14.59
C LEU A 59 -16.29 -0.99 -14.36
N ILE A 60 -15.10 -0.49 -14.71
CA ILE A 60 -14.74 0.93 -14.59
C ILE A 60 -15.62 1.77 -15.54
N GLU A 61 -15.74 1.39 -16.79
CA GLU A 61 -16.57 2.09 -17.80
C GLU A 61 -18.05 2.17 -17.38
N LYS A 62 -18.55 1.10 -16.78
CA LYS A 62 -19.91 1.04 -16.22
C LYS A 62 -20.05 1.68 -14.84
N ARG A 63 -18.95 2.18 -14.26
CA ARG A 63 -18.88 2.75 -12.91
C ARG A 63 -19.40 1.81 -11.81
N LEU A 64 -19.20 0.51 -11.97
CA LEU A 64 -19.59 -0.53 -11.02
C LEU A 64 -18.53 -0.71 -9.92
N PHE A 65 -18.21 0.38 -9.23
CA PHE A 65 -17.16 0.41 -8.23
C PHE A 65 -17.45 -0.37 -6.94
N SER A 66 -18.65 -0.87 -6.77
CA SER A 66 -19.03 -1.76 -5.65
C SER A 66 -18.72 -3.23 -5.91
N ASP A 67 -18.26 -3.62 -7.12
CA ASP A 67 -17.89 -5.01 -7.44
C ASP A 67 -16.78 -5.49 -6.50
N ASP A 68 -16.82 -6.78 -6.14
CA ASP A 68 -15.85 -7.40 -5.21
C ASP A 68 -14.41 -7.34 -5.74
N MET A 69 -14.22 -7.27 -7.05
CA MET A 69 -12.91 -7.08 -7.67
C MET A 69 -12.19 -5.83 -7.16
N PHE A 70 -12.93 -4.84 -6.68
CA PHE A 70 -12.41 -3.55 -6.23
C PHE A 70 -12.42 -3.40 -4.70
N GLU A 71 -12.69 -4.45 -3.94
CA GLU A 71 -12.76 -4.40 -2.48
C GLU A 71 -11.49 -3.81 -1.86
N LEU A 72 -10.31 -4.33 -2.24
CA LEU A 72 -9.02 -3.86 -1.73
C LEU A 72 -8.73 -2.39 -2.10
N ALA A 73 -9.14 -1.97 -3.29
CA ALA A 73 -8.97 -0.58 -3.72
C ALA A 73 -9.85 0.38 -2.90
N ARG A 74 -11.10 -0.01 -2.63
CA ARG A 74 -12.00 0.79 -1.78
C ARG A 74 -11.49 0.88 -0.35
N GLU A 75 -11.02 -0.24 0.21
CA GLU A 75 -10.45 -0.27 1.56
C GLU A 75 -9.23 0.64 1.67
N PHE A 76 -8.32 0.56 0.69
CA PHE A 76 -7.13 1.42 0.62
C PHE A 76 -7.51 2.91 0.53
N ALA A 77 -8.45 3.24 -0.35
CA ALA A 77 -8.90 4.62 -0.55
C ALA A 77 -9.64 5.21 0.66
N ASP A 78 -10.30 4.38 1.47
CA ASP A 78 -11.10 4.78 2.64
C ASP A 78 -10.30 4.79 3.97
N ALA A 79 -9.06 4.34 3.97
CA ALA A 79 -8.20 4.39 5.15
C ALA A 79 -7.77 5.83 5.48
N ASP A 80 -7.69 6.17 6.77
CA ASP A 80 -7.18 7.47 7.24
C ASP A 80 -5.67 7.45 7.45
N ILE A 81 -5.12 6.30 7.81
CA ILE A 81 -3.67 6.06 7.95
C ILE A 81 -3.33 4.72 7.31
N ILE A 82 -2.23 4.69 6.56
CA ILE A 82 -1.72 3.47 5.92
C ILE A 82 -0.34 3.16 6.47
N VAL A 83 -0.12 1.92 6.88
CA VAL A 83 1.19 1.39 7.28
C VAL A 83 1.54 0.24 6.33
N ILE A 84 2.65 0.37 5.60
CA ILE A 84 3.17 -0.67 4.71
C ILE A 84 4.44 -1.24 5.33
N ALA A 85 4.44 -2.52 5.66
CA ALA A 85 5.64 -3.24 6.09
C ALA A 85 6.17 -4.12 4.96
N ALA A 86 7.35 -3.81 4.45
CA ALA A 86 7.98 -4.53 3.36
C ALA A 86 9.49 -4.66 3.59
N PRO A 87 10.04 -5.88 3.78
CA PRO A 87 11.47 -6.06 3.90
C PRO A 87 12.19 -5.62 2.62
N PHE A 88 13.43 -5.14 2.77
CA PHE A 88 14.25 -4.72 1.63
C PHE A 88 14.90 -5.95 0.99
N TRP A 89 14.42 -6.31 -0.19
CA TRP A 89 14.91 -7.44 -0.99
C TRP A 89 15.28 -6.97 -2.39
N ASP A 90 16.45 -7.38 -2.85
CA ASP A 90 16.92 -7.16 -4.24
C ASP A 90 16.78 -5.68 -4.68
N LEU A 91 17.24 -4.77 -3.83
CA LEU A 91 17.13 -3.30 -3.99
C LEU A 91 15.72 -2.73 -3.92
N SER A 92 14.70 -3.53 -3.61
CA SER A 92 13.30 -3.11 -3.62
C SER A 92 12.52 -3.76 -2.46
N PHE A 93 11.27 -4.08 -2.69
CA PHE A 93 10.36 -4.77 -1.79
C PHE A 93 9.90 -6.10 -2.41
N PRO A 94 9.32 -7.02 -1.63
CA PRO A 94 8.83 -8.30 -2.15
C PRO A 94 7.81 -8.11 -3.27
N ALA A 95 7.85 -8.97 -4.29
CA ALA A 95 6.96 -8.93 -5.46
C ALA A 95 5.47 -8.94 -5.08
N ILE A 96 5.12 -9.55 -3.95
CA ILE A 96 3.73 -9.58 -3.46
C ILE A 96 3.16 -8.18 -3.20
N LEU A 97 4.00 -7.21 -2.77
CA LEU A 97 3.57 -5.84 -2.58
C LEU A 97 3.27 -5.18 -3.93
N LYS A 98 4.09 -5.43 -4.96
CA LYS A 98 3.81 -4.92 -6.31
C LYS A 98 2.51 -5.49 -6.85
N LEU A 99 2.28 -6.78 -6.64
CA LEU A 99 1.04 -7.44 -7.02
C LEU A 99 -0.19 -6.83 -6.31
N TYR A 100 -0.08 -6.54 -5.00
CA TYR A 100 -1.12 -5.83 -4.27
C TYR A 100 -1.38 -4.44 -4.86
N ILE A 101 -0.32 -3.66 -5.15
CA ILE A 101 -0.44 -2.33 -5.75
C ILE A 101 -1.16 -2.40 -7.10
N GLU A 102 -0.87 -3.37 -7.95
CA GLU A 102 -1.56 -3.55 -9.23
C GLU A 102 -3.06 -3.85 -9.06
N ASN A 103 -3.43 -4.57 -8.01
CA ASN A 103 -4.83 -4.88 -7.72
C ASN A 103 -5.59 -3.69 -7.13
N ILE A 104 -4.95 -2.79 -6.38
CA ILE A 104 -5.63 -1.62 -5.81
C ILE A 104 -5.62 -0.40 -6.72
N TYR A 105 -4.72 -0.33 -7.73
CA TYR A 105 -4.62 0.83 -8.61
C TYR A 105 -5.79 0.88 -9.59
N ILE A 106 -6.92 1.41 -9.14
CA ILE A 106 -8.18 1.50 -9.89
C ILE A 106 -8.53 2.96 -10.13
N THR A 107 -8.58 3.35 -11.41
CA THR A 107 -9.05 4.68 -11.82
C THR A 107 -10.52 4.87 -11.43
N GLY A 108 -10.81 5.97 -10.76
CA GLY A 108 -12.13 6.29 -10.20
C GLY A 108 -12.32 5.83 -8.75
N ILE A 109 -11.31 5.13 -8.14
CA ILE A 109 -11.33 4.75 -6.72
C ILE A 109 -10.14 5.35 -5.97
N VAL A 110 -8.91 5.05 -6.37
CA VAL A 110 -7.70 5.57 -5.70
C VAL A 110 -7.14 6.82 -6.37
N SER A 111 -7.40 6.99 -7.66
CA SER A 111 -6.98 8.15 -8.44
C SER A 111 -7.88 8.34 -9.66
N GLU A 112 -7.84 9.51 -10.24
CA GLU A 112 -8.44 9.82 -11.54
C GLU A 112 -7.50 10.72 -12.34
N TYR A 113 -7.83 10.96 -13.60
CA TYR A 113 -7.09 11.92 -14.43
C TYR A 113 -7.94 13.15 -14.68
N THR A 114 -7.35 14.32 -14.50
CA THR A 114 -7.96 15.62 -14.86
C THR A 114 -8.11 15.73 -16.38
N GLU A 115 -8.88 16.72 -16.85
CA GLU A 115 -9.04 17.03 -18.28
C GLU A 115 -7.69 17.27 -18.98
N ASN A 116 -6.67 17.74 -18.26
CA ASN A 116 -5.32 17.96 -18.77
C ASN A 116 -4.42 16.71 -18.67
N GLY A 117 -4.98 15.54 -18.33
CA GLY A 117 -4.25 14.28 -18.23
C GLY A 117 -3.35 14.16 -16.98
N MET A 118 -3.48 15.06 -16.01
CA MET A 118 -2.71 14.99 -14.76
C MET A 118 -3.41 14.08 -13.76
N PRO A 119 -2.66 13.25 -13.01
CA PRO A 119 -3.24 12.42 -11.97
C PRO A 119 -3.78 13.29 -10.82
N HIS A 120 -4.91 12.88 -10.29
CA HIS A 120 -5.55 13.43 -9.10
C HIS A 120 -5.89 12.29 -8.13
N GLY A 121 -5.36 12.34 -6.93
CA GLY A 121 -5.56 11.29 -5.92
C GLY A 121 -6.90 11.41 -5.22
N LEU A 122 -7.53 10.27 -4.97
CA LEU A 122 -8.85 10.16 -4.34
C LEU A 122 -8.79 9.49 -2.95
N CYS A 123 -7.59 9.07 -2.49
CA CYS A 123 -7.45 8.43 -1.19
C CYS A 123 -7.62 9.44 -0.05
N LYS A 124 -8.24 9.00 1.05
CA LYS A 124 -8.51 9.83 2.22
C LYS A 124 -7.33 9.92 3.18
N ALA A 125 -6.36 9.00 3.07
CA ALA A 125 -5.27 8.87 4.02
C ALA A 125 -4.51 10.19 4.20
N GLU A 126 -4.43 10.62 5.44
CA GLU A 126 -3.64 11.79 5.85
C GLU A 126 -2.15 11.48 5.90
N LYS A 127 -1.81 10.19 6.18
CA LYS A 127 -0.43 9.76 6.36
C LYS A 127 -0.20 8.32 5.89
N LEU A 128 0.97 8.09 5.29
CA LEU A 128 1.46 6.76 4.93
C LEU A 128 2.83 6.54 5.57
N TYR A 129 2.96 5.46 6.35
CA TYR A 129 4.22 4.95 6.86
C TYR A 129 4.71 3.81 5.97
N TYR A 130 5.96 3.91 5.52
CA TYR A 130 6.65 2.80 4.89
C TYR A 130 7.70 2.26 5.84
N VAL A 131 7.52 1.03 6.29
CA VAL A 131 8.37 0.37 7.28
C VAL A 131 9.21 -0.71 6.60
N THR A 132 10.52 -0.65 6.75
CA THR A 132 11.43 -1.60 6.14
C THR A 132 12.62 -1.95 7.02
N THR A 133 13.21 -3.11 6.77
CA THR A 133 14.49 -3.51 7.36
C THR A 133 15.39 -4.14 6.31
N ALA A 134 16.68 -3.86 6.39
CA ALA A 134 17.70 -4.40 5.51
C ALA A 134 18.81 -5.10 6.29
N GLY A 135 19.31 -6.21 5.78
CA GLY A 135 20.48 -6.92 6.35
C GLY A 135 21.77 -6.13 6.20
N GLY A 136 21.98 -5.54 5.02
CA GLY A 136 23.08 -4.66 4.66
C GLY A 136 22.64 -3.19 4.51
N PRO A 137 23.39 -2.39 3.70
CA PRO A 137 23.05 -1.00 3.42
C PRO A 137 21.69 -0.88 2.71
N TYR A 138 20.91 0.12 3.07
CA TYR A 138 19.61 0.40 2.48
C TYR A 138 19.72 1.47 1.39
N ASN A 139 19.03 1.26 0.27
CA ASN A 139 18.80 2.25 -0.77
C ASN A 139 17.29 2.45 -0.95
N GLN A 140 16.84 3.68 -0.74
CA GLN A 140 15.40 4.00 -0.79
C GLN A 140 14.83 4.14 -2.21
N ASP A 141 15.65 4.34 -3.24
CA ASP A 141 15.19 4.81 -4.57
C ASP A 141 14.15 3.88 -5.21
N PHE A 142 14.36 2.56 -5.13
CA PHE A 142 13.49 1.56 -5.75
C PHE A 142 12.51 0.89 -4.76
N SER A 143 12.44 1.38 -3.54
CA SER A 143 11.54 0.89 -2.49
C SER A 143 10.68 2.01 -1.94
N TYR A 144 11.10 2.71 -0.90
CA TYR A 144 10.36 3.85 -0.37
C TYR A 144 10.14 4.96 -1.40
N GLY A 145 11.13 5.27 -2.23
CA GLY A 145 11.01 6.29 -3.29
C GLY A 145 9.87 6.00 -4.25
N TYR A 146 9.72 4.74 -4.67
CA TYR A 146 8.60 4.29 -5.50
C TYR A 146 7.25 4.46 -4.77
N ILE A 147 7.12 4.01 -3.53
CA ILE A 147 5.89 4.13 -2.74
C ILE A 147 5.54 5.60 -2.48
N LYS A 148 6.54 6.41 -2.17
CA LYS A 148 6.38 7.86 -1.98
C LYS A 148 5.83 8.54 -3.22
N SER A 149 6.38 8.23 -4.40
CA SER A 149 5.88 8.79 -5.67
C SER A 149 4.44 8.38 -5.94
N LEU A 150 4.09 7.10 -5.75
CA LEU A 150 2.70 6.67 -5.87
C LEU A 150 1.77 7.39 -4.90
N ALA A 151 2.17 7.51 -3.63
CA ALA A 151 1.37 8.15 -2.60
C ALA A 151 1.10 9.62 -2.93
N MET A 152 2.16 10.36 -3.28
CA MET A 152 2.07 11.81 -3.48
C MET A 152 1.48 12.18 -4.83
N ASP A 153 1.93 11.51 -5.91
CA ASP A 153 1.60 11.92 -7.28
C ASP A 153 0.28 11.33 -7.78
N PHE A 154 -0.12 10.15 -7.24
CA PHE A 154 -1.28 9.42 -7.73
C PHE A 154 -2.38 9.21 -6.68
N PHE A 155 -2.04 8.92 -5.43
CA PHE A 155 -3.05 8.64 -4.41
C PHE A 155 -3.50 9.89 -3.65
N GLY A 156 -2.77 11.01 -3.75
CA GLY A 156 -3.07 12.25 -3.06
C GLY A 156 -2.63 12.30 -1.59
N ILE A 157 -1.83 11.32 -1.14
CA ILE A 157 -1.33 11.21 0.23
C ILE A 157 -0.02 11.99 0.33
N LYS A 158 -0.05 13.18 0.92
CA LYS A 158 1.09 14.11 0.91
C LYS A 158 2.08 13.89 2.06
N ASP A 159 1.63 13.34 3.19
CA ASP A 159 2.48 13.02 4.33
C ASP A 159 2.91 11.57 4.26
N THR A 160 4.19 11.33 3.93
CA THR A 160 4.79 10.00 3.88
C THR A 160 6.03 9.95 4.76
N GLU A 161 6.16 8.86 5.52
CA GLU A 161 7.28 8.67 6.45
C GLU A 161 7.97 7.31 6.22
N LEU A 162 9.31 7.35 6.15
CA LEU A 162 10.15 6.16 6.13
C LEU A 162 10.57 5.80 7.55
N VAL A 163 10.21 4.60 8.00
CA VAL A 163 10.71 4.01 9.24
C VAL A 163 11.58 2.81 8.87
N MET A 164 12.88 2.88 9.12
CA MET A 164 13.80 1.86 8.64
C MET A 164 14.89 1.48 9.65
N GLN A 165 15.37 0.26 9.54
CA GLN A 165 16.58 -0.22 10.19
C GLN A 165 17.43 -0.97 9.14
N GLU A 166 18.72 -0.68 9.11
CA GLU A 166 19.68 -1.30 8.20
C GLU A 166 20.84 -1.94 8.94
N MET A 167 21.75 -2.62 8.20
CA MET A 167 22.96 -3.24 8.77
C MET A 167 22.64 -4.30 9.84
N LEU A 168 21.51 -5.01 9.71
CA LEU A 168 21.05 -5.94 10.75
C LEU A 168 21.71 -7.32 10.70
N ASP A 169 22.47 -7.60 9.64
CA ASP A 169 23.19 -8.89 9.43
C ASP A 169 24.72 -8.72 9.42
N VAL A 170 25.22 -7.56 9.85
CA VAL A 170 26.67 -7.20 9.84
C VAL A 170 27.18 -6.99 11.24
#